data_5d9e7cfb6dcaf99680b593d66597f4ce
#
_entry.id   5d9e7cfb6dcaf99680b593d66597f4ce
#
_cell.length_a   1.000
_cell.length_b   1.000
_cell.length_c   1.000
_cell.angle_alpha   90.00
_cell.angle_beta   90.00
_cell.angle_gamma   90.00
#
_symmetry.space_group_name_H-M   'P 1'
#
loop_
_entity.id
_entity.type
_entity.pdbx_description
1 polymer ?
#
loop_
_entity_poly.entity_id
_entity_poly.type
_entity_poly.pdbx_seq_one_letter_code
_entity_poly.pdbx_strand_id
1 'polypeptide(L)' 'YPAHAGVRQVSVVASSGVLAEALSTALLVEPSIDVPDVVARWARVTGAPASAKVVGLVRAAQG' A
#
# COMPACT_ATOMS: atom_id res chain seq x y z
N TYR A 1 -4.73 5.43 18.63
CA TYR A 1 -5.08 4.75 17.42
C TYR A 1 -4.63 3.30 17.46
N PRO A 2 -5.56 2.41 17.53
CA PRO A 2 -5.24 1.00 17.72
C PRO A 2 -4.87 0.33 16.41
N ALA A 3 -3.64 0.42 16.05
CA ALA A 3 -3.15 -0.17 14.82
C ALA A 3 -2.79 -1.65 15.01
N HIS A 4 -3.56 -2.32 15.79
CA HIS A 4 -3.24 -3.67 16.19
C HIS A 4 -3.77 -4.73 15.25
N ALA A 5 -4.72 -4.38 14.44
CA ALA A 5 -5.40 -5.37 13.63
C ALA A 5 -4.74 -5.44 12.27
N GLY A 6 -4.09 -6.49 11.97
CA GLY A 6 -3.64 -6.73 10.62
C GLY A 6 -2.16 -6.51 10.41
N VAL A 7 -1.78 -5.46 9.71
CA VAL A 7 -0.44 -5.33 9.17
C VAL A 7 0.44 -4.49 10.06
N ARG A 8 1.62 -5.01 10.36
CA ARG A 8 2.62 -4.33 11.16
C ARG A 8 3.59 -3.56 10.28
N GLN A 9 3.91 -4.09 9.13
CA GLN A 9 4.87 -3.49 8.23
C GLN A 9 4.56 -3.90 6.79
N VAL A 10 4.70 -2.96 5.87
CA VAL A 10 4.49 -3.22 4.45
C VAL A 10 5.66 -2.64 3.68
N SER A 11 6.17 -3.41 2.75
CA SER A 11 7.19 -2.95 1.81
C SER A 11 6.60 -2.96 0.42
N VAL A 12 6.65 -1.81 -0.25
CA VAL A 12 6.08 -1.63 -1.57
C VAL A 12 7.14 -1.10 -2.52
N VAL A 13 7.20 -1.69 -3.69
CA VAL A 13 8.00 -1.15 -4.79
C VAL A 13 7.02 -0.58 -5.81
N ALA A 14 7.24 0.65 -6.18
CA ALA A 14 6.35 1.33 -7.12
C ALA A 14 7.14 2.18 -8.10
N SER A 15 6.46 2.58 -9.18
CA SER A 15 7.05 3.44 -10.19
C SER A 15 7.39 4.83 -9.67
N SER A 16 6.81 5.20 -8.54
CA SER A 16 7.03 6.49 -7.90
C SER A 16 7.22 6.27 -6.41
N GLY A 17 8.18 6.99 -5.81
CA GLY A 17 8.38 6.93 -4.36
C GLY A 17 7.17 7.43 -3.60
N VAL A 18 6.48 8.44 -4.13
CA VAL A 18 5.27 8.96 -3.50
C VAL A 18 4.18 7.89 -3.50
N LEU A 19 4.03 7.19 -4.61
CA LEU A 19 3.04 6.11 -4.70
C LEU A 19 3.38 4.97 -3.74
N ALA A 20 4.66 4.60 -3.65
CA ALA A 20 5.08 3.55 -2.73
C ALA A 20 4.77 3.92 -1.29
N GLU A 21 5.04 5.16 -0.91
CA GLU A 21 4.77 5.63 0.43
C GLU A 21 3.27 5.67 0.71
N ALA A 22 2.50 6.18 -0.23
CA ALA A 22 1.06 6.25 -0.08
C ALA A 22 0.45 4.86 0.07
N LEU A 23 0.89 3.91 -0.74
CA LEU A 23 0.37 2.55 -0.67
C LEU A 23 0.77 1.84 0.61
N SER A 24 2.02 2.00 1.05
CA SER A 24 2.44 1.35 2.29
C SER A 24 1.65 1.88 3.46
N THR A 25 1.42 3.19 3.51
CA THR A 25 0.61 3.79 4.57
C THR A 25 -0.83 3.30 4.51
N ALA A 26 -1.41 3.28 3.32
CA ALA A 26 -2.79 2.84 3.14
C ALA A 26 -2.96 1.38 3.55
N LEU A 27 -2.00 0.52 3.20
CA LEU A 27 -2.07 -0.89 3.56
C LEU A 27 -1.90 -1.11 5.06
N LEU A 28 -1.15 -0.25 5.74
CA LEU A 28 -1.06 -0.33 7.19
C LEU A 28 -2.38 0.00 7.86
N VAL A 29 -3.13 0.95 7.29
CA VAL A 29 -4.41 1.35 7.84
C VAL A 29 -5.52 0.39 7.44
N GLU A 30 -5.52 -0.03 6.19
CA GLU A 30 -6.57 -0.88 5.64
C GLU A 30 -5.96 -1.93 4.73
N PRO A 31 -5.57 -3.09 5.27
CA PRO A 31 -4.90 -4.12 4.47
C PRO A 31 -5.74 -4.73 3.36
N SER A 32 -7.05 -4.52 3.40
CA SER A 32 -7.95 -5.12 2.41
C SER A 32 -8.14 -4.26 1.17
N ILE A 33 -7.44 -3.15 1.03
CA ILE A 33 -7.58 -2.32 -0.16
C ILE A 33 -7.16 -3.08 -1.41
N ASP A 34 -7.79 -2.73 -2.52
CA ASP A 34 -7.47 -3.32 -3.81
C ASP A 34 -6.33 -2.53 -4.42
N VAL A 35 -5.11 -3.05 -4.31
CA VAL A 35 -3.92 -2.36 -4.79
C VAL A 35 -3.99 -2.04 -6.27
N PRO A 36 -4.37 -2.98 -7.16
CA PRO A 36 -4.51 -2.64 -8.58
C PRO A 36 -5.47 -1.47 -8.83
N ASP A 37 -6.56 -1.41 -8.08
CA ASP A 37 -7.52 -0.32 -8.22
C ASP A 37 -6.93 1.01 -7.81
N VAL A 38 -6.21 1.03 -6.69
CA VAL A 38 -5.56 2.25 -6.21
C VAL A 38 -4.51 2.74 -7.20
N VAL A 39 -3.73 1.82 -7.75
CA VAL A 39 -2.72 2.16 -8.74
C VAL A 39 -3.37 2.74 -9.99
N ALA A 40 -4.48 2.15 -10.45
CA ALA A 40 -5.19 2.66 -11.62
C ALA A 40 -5.72 4.06 -11.38
N ARG A 41 -6.26 4.33 -10.20
CA ARG A 41 -6.73 5.66 -9.85
C ARG A 41 -5.59 6.66 -9.79
N TRP A 42 -4.48 6.26 -9.22
CA TRP A 42 -3.29 7.10 -9.16
C TRP A 42 -2.82 7.50 -10.56
N ALA A 43 -2.75 6.51 -11.46
CA ALA A 43 -2.34 6.78 -12.84
C ALA A 43 -3.30 7.75 -13.52
N ARG A 44 -4.59 7.62 -13.27
CA ARG A 44 -5.60 8.50 -13.85
C ARG A 44 -5.47 9.92 -13.33
N VAL A 45 -5.25 10.07 -12.04
CA VAL A 45 -5.15 11.39 -11.41
C VAL A 45 -3.87 12.11 -11.85
N THR A 46 -2.76 11.38 -11.88
CA THR A 46 -1.47 11.98 -12.24
C THR A 46 -1.27 12.09 -13.75
N GLY A 47 -2.03 11.35 -14.55
CA GLY A 47 -1.87 11.34 -15.98
C GLY A 47 -0.63 10.61 -16.46
N ALA A 48 0.00 9.82 -15.62
CA ALA A 48 1.22 9.09 -15.95
C ALA A 48 1.04 7.62 -15.64
N PRO A 49 1.73 6.73 -16.38
CA PRO A 49 1.70 5.32 -16.06
C PRO A 49 2.16 5.08 -14.64
N ALA A 50 1.48 4.19 -13.95
CA ALA A 50 1.84 3.86 -12.58
C ALA A 50 1.80 2.35 -12.39
N SER A 51 2.74 1.85 -11.60
CA SER A 51 2.78 0.45 -11.23
C SER A 51 3.27 0.33 -9.80
N ALA A 52 2.82 -0.71 -9.12
CA ALA A 52 3.24 -0.96 -7.77
C ALA A 52 3.11 -2.44 -7.45
N LYS A 53 3.95 -2.90 -6.55
CA LYS A 53 3.95 -4.28 -6.12
C LYS A 53 4.26 -4.34 -4.64
N VAL A 54 3.48 -5.08 -3.90
CA VAL A 54 3.76 -5.36 -2.50
C VAL A 54 4.77 -6.50 -2.46
N VAL A 55 5.96 -6.20 -1.95
CA VAL A 55 7.04 -7.18 -1.91
C VAL A 55 7.24 -7.77 -0.52
N GLY A 56 6.67 -7.16 0.49
CA GLY A 56 6.76 -7.68 1.84
C GLY A 56 5.62 -7.18 2.68
N LEU A 57 5.03 -8.06 3.46
CA LEU A 57 3.95 -7.69 4.34
C LEU A 57 4.09 -8.49 5.62
N VAL A 58 4.29 -7.79 6.73
CA VAL A 58 4.45 -8.40 8.03
C VAL A 58 3.19 -8.13 8.84
N ARG A 59 2.51 -9.18 9.23
CA ARG A 59 1.30 -9.05 10.02
C ARG A 59 1.63 -8.85 11.49
N ALA A 60 0.74 -8.19 12.19
CA ALA A 60 0.88 -8.03 13.61
C ALA A 60 0.86 -9.39 14.30
N ALA A 61 1.66 -9.51 15.33
CA ALA A 61 1.71 -10.75 16.07
C ALA A 61 0.36 -11.02 16.73
N GLN A 62 -0.01 -12.27 16.74
CA GLN A 62 -1.24 -12.67 17.41
C GLN A 62 -0.90 -12.98 18.85
N GLY A 63 -1.43 -12.23 19.71
CA GLY A 63 -1.19 -12.43 21.12
C GLY A 63 -1.68 -13.77 21.63
#